data_a123479112e9821aacfa0df972a62ae4
#
_entry.id   a123479112e9821aacfa0df972a62ae4
#
_cell.length_a   1.000
_cell.length_b   1.000
_cell.length_c   1.000
_cell.angle_alpha   90.00
_cell.angle_beta   90.00
_cell.angle_gamma   90.00
#
_symmetry.space_group_name_H-M   'P 1'
#
loop_
_entity.id
_entity.type
_entity.pdbx_description
1 polymer ?
#
loop_
_entity_poly.entity_id
_entity_poly.type
_entity_poly.pdbx_seq_one_letter_code
_entity_poly.pdbx_strand_id
1 'polypeptide(L)'
;RVGLDAFTVDQLTAAETRAILEEAFIIMSRARAQIRQPLDSRAQVSISIVDTHGEILGIVRSPDAPIFGTDVSLQKARTASFFSNSVAASDLLGNPDTDVAAFVGRVRTFLNDPNALTGTVAFADRSGGNLSRPYFPDGELGRPHGPLSRPIEDFNPFATGLQAALIFPNLGQHLAFVTGAA
;
A
#
# COMPACT_ATOMS: atom_id res chain seq x y z
N ARG A 1 -4.96 -15.95 -17.35
CA ARG A 1 -5.44 -14.62 -17.73
C ARG A 1 -4.27 -13.85 -18.32
N VAL A 2 -4.49 -13.08 -19.34
CA VAL A 2 -3.52 -12.13 -19.88
C VAL A 2 -3.84 -10.79 -19.23
N GLY A 3 -2.83 -10.14 -18.64
CA GLY A 3 -3.00 -8.82 -18.07
C GLY A 3 -3.34 -7.81 -19.17
N LEU A 4 -4.33 -6.98 -18.93
CA LEU A 4 -4.64 -5.87 -19.81
C LEU A 4 -3.78 -4.69 -19.36
N ASP A 5 -2.80 -4.35 -20.15
CA ASP A 5 -2.00 -3.14 -19.96
C ASP A 5 -2.39 -2.12 -21.01
N ALA A 6 -3.09 -1.05 -20.60
CA ALA A 6 -3.49 0.02 -21.50
C ALA A 6 -2.31 0.92 -21.91
N PHE A 7 -1.15 0.75 -21.27
CA PHE A 7 -0.01 1.65 -21.42
C PHE A 7 1.21 1.01 -22.07
N THR A 8 1.24 -0.31 -22.18
CA THR A 8 2.32 -1.04 -22.85
C THR A 8 1.78 -1.97 -23.90
N VAL A 9 2.57 -2.17 -24.96
CA VAL A 9 2.27 -3.16 -26.03
C VAL A 9 2.48 -4.60 -25.54
N ASP A 10 3.21 -4.78 -24.45
CA ASP A 10 3.60 -6.08 -23.92
C ASP A 10 2.74 -6.40 -22.66
N GLN A 11 1.86 -7.36 -22.80
CA GLN A 11 1.02 -7.85 -21.71
C GLN A 11 1.71 -9.01 -20.99
N LEU A 12 1.60 -9.04 -19.65
CA LEU A 12 2.03 -10.20 -18.87
C LEU A 12 1.23 -11.43 -19.27
N THR A 13 1.95 -12.43 -19.77
CA THR A 13 1.37 -13.74 -20.08
C THR A 13 1.09 -14.53 -18.79
N ALA A 14 0.24 -15.55 -18.88
CA ALA A 14 0.00 -16.46 -17.77
C ALA A 14 1.27 -17.20 -17.31
N ALA A 15 2.20 -17.49 -18.25
CA ALA A 15 3.48 -18.13 -17.94
C ALA A 15 4.41 -17.20 -17.15
N GLU A 16 4.52 -15.94 -17.54
CA GLU A 16 5.31 -14.93 -16.84
C GLU A 16 4.73 -14.63 -15.46
N THR A 17 3.41 -14.45 -15.35
CA THR A 17 2.72 -14.28 -14.07
C THR A 17 3.01 -15.43 -13.12
N ARG A 18 2.96 -16.67 -13.63
CA ARG A 18 3.29 -17.86 -12.85
C ARG A 18 4.76 -17.87 -12.40
N ALA A 19 5.68 -17.57 -13.31
CA ALA A 19 7.11 -17.53 -12.99
C ALA A 19 7.42 -16.48 -11.91
N ILE A 20 6.81 -15.30 -11.99
CA ILE A 20 6.96 -14.24 -10.97
C ILE A 20 6.44 -14.73 -9.61
N LEU A 21 5.25 -15.35 -9.56
CA LEU A 21 4.69 -15.87 -8.32
C LEU A 21 5.50 -17.01 -7.72
N GLU A 22 6.02 -17.92 -8.55
CA GLU A 22 6.88 -19.02 -8.11
C GLU A 22 8.19 -18.50 -7.51
N GLU A 23 8.86 -17.54 -8.15
CA GLU A 23 10.08 -16.94 -7.63
C GLU A 23 9.83 -16.16 -6.34
N ALA A 24 8.78 -15.33 -6.30
CA ALA A 24 8.41 -14.60 -5.11
C ALA A 24 8.08 -15.54 -3.93
N PHE A 25 7.43 -16.67 -4.21
CA PHE A 25 7.13 -17.69 -3.20
C PHE A 25 8.40 -18.37 -2.68
N ILE A 26 9.36 -18.70 -3.57
CA ILE A 26 10.65 -19.28 -3.18
C ILE A 26 11.40 -18.31 -2.25
N ILE A 27 11.47 -17.03 -2.59
CA ILE A 27 12.11 -16.00 -1.76
C ILE A 27 11.41 -15.90 -0.41
N MET A 28 10.08 -15.79 -0.40
CA MET A 28 9.25 -15.71 0.80
C MET A 28 9.45 -16.92 1.72
N SER A 29 9.51 -18.13 1.15
CA SER A 29 9.70 -19.38 1.93
C SER A 29 11.04 -19.45 2.68
N ARG A 30 12.02 -18.66 2.26
CA ARG A 30 13.32 -18.51 2.93
C ARG A 30 13.37 -17.33 3.89
N ALA A 31 12.44 -16.39 3.78
CA ALA A 31 12.40 -15.21 4.62
C ALA A 31 11.99 -15.55 6.06
N ARG A 32 12.70 -14.95 7.02
CA ARG A 32 12.37 -15.07 8.43
C ARG A 32 11.21 -14.12 8.79
N ALA A 33 10.29 -14.60 9.59
CA ALA A 33 9.21 -13.79 10.13
C ALA A 33 9.58 -13.25 11.52
N GLN A 34 9.92 -11.97 11.63
CA GLN A 34 10.35 -11.36 12.90
C GLN A 34 9.29 -11.43 14.02
N ILE A 35 8.01 -11.33 13.66
CA ILE A 35 6.90 -11.31 14.62
C ILE A 35 6.40 -12.71 15.00
N ARG A 36 6.89 -13.77 14.36
CA ARG A 36 6.48 -15.14 14.64
C ARG A 36 7.39 -15.81 15.66
N GLN A 37 6.81 -16.73 16.42
CA GLN A 37 7.54 -17.62 17.32
C GLN A 37 7.44 -19.07 16.80
N PRO A 38 8.49 -19.87 16.95
CA PRO A 38 9.83 -19.52 17.45
C PRO A 38 10.58 -18.56 16.53
N LEU A 39 11.71 -17.97 16.98
CA LEU A 39 12.42 -16.88 16.33
C LEU A 39 12.93 -17.16 14.89
N ASP A 40 13.05 -18.42 14.50
CA ASP A 40 13.47 -18.84 13.15
C ASP A 40 12.30 -19.20 12.24
N SER A 41 11.07 -18.96 12.68
CA SER A 41 9.88 -19.20 11.86
C SER A 41 9.94 -18.45 10.54
N ARG A 42 9.50 -19.13 9.47
CA ARG A 42 9.45 -18.55 8.14
C ARG A 42 8.21 -17.68 7.94
N ALA A 43 8.31 -16.75 7.01
CA ALA A 43 7.18 -15.90 6.65
C ALA A 43 6.05 -16.75 6.04
N GLN A 44 4.82 -16.43 6.42
CA GLN A 44 3.61 -17.04 5.91
C GLN A 44 2.67 -15.93 5.44
N VAL A 45 2.61 -15.73 4.14
CA VAL A 45 1.91 -14.59 3.54
C VAL A 45 1.16 -14.97 2.27
N SER A 46 0.29 -14.09 1.82
CA SER A 46 -0.30 -14.10 0.48
C SER A 46 0.44 -13.10 -0.40
N ILE A 47 0.69 -13.48 -1.65
CA ILE A 47 1.33 -12.63 -2.65
C ILE A 47 0.38 -12.54 -3.84
N SER A 48 0.08 -11.32 -4.29
CA SER A 48 -0.87 -11.07 -5.38
C SER A 48 -0.20 -10.25 -6.48
N ILE A 49 -0.53 -10.56 -7.72
CA ILE A 49 -0.18 -9.76 -8.88
C ILE A 49 -1.47 -9.24 -9.51
N VAL A 50 -1.50 -7.96 -9.79
CA VAL A 50 -2.55 -7.29 -10.54
C VAL A 50 -1.97 -6.64 -11.78
N ASP A 51 -2.82 -6.38 -12.77
CA ASP A 51 -2.45 -5.56 -13.93
C ASP A 51 -2.55 -4.06 -13.60
N THR A 52 -2.29 -3.22 -14.58
CA THR A 52 -2.36 -1.75 -14.44
C THR A 52 -3.76 -1.21 -14.17
N HIS A 53 -4.81 -2.01 -14.35
CA HIS A 53 -6.19 -1.70 -14.01
C HIS A 53 -6.64 -2.31 -12.68
N GLY A 54 -5.75 -3.00 -11.96
CA GLY A 54 -6.06 -3.68 -10.71
C GLY A 54 -6.78 -5.02 -10.87
N GLU A 55 -6.86 -5.58 -12.09
CA GLU A 55 -7.39 -6.92 -12.34
C GLU A 55 -6.43 -8.00 -11.86
N ILE A 56 -6.98 -9.05 -11.25
CA ILE A 56 -6.19 -10.10 -10.64
C ILE A 56 -5.58 -11.00 -11.71
N LEU A 57 -4.26 -11.03 -11.81
CA LEU A 57 -3.52 -11.95 -12.68
C LEU A 57 -3.21 -13.26 -11.97
N GLY A 58 -2.87 -13.21 -10.68
CA GLY A 58 -2.59 -14.40 -9.91
C GLY A 58 -2.40 -14.12 -8.43
N ILE A 59 -2.60 -15.17 -7.64
CA ILE A 59 -2.38 -15.16 -6.19
C ILE A 59 -1.70 -16.46 -5.80
N VAL A 60 -0.69 -16.37 -4.94
CA VAL A 60 -0.11 -17.51 -4.23
C VAL A 60 -0.19 -17.27 -2.73
N ARG A 61 -0.48 -18.31 -1.98
CA ARG A 61 -0.62 -18.25 -0.54
C ARG A 61 0.13 -19.40 0.11
N SER A 62 0.93 -19.12 1.15
CA SER A 62 1.50 -20.18 1.95
C SER A 62 0.44 -20.84 2.84
N PRO A 63 0.61 -22.11 3.23
CA PRO A 63 -0.42 -22.88 3.98
C PRO A 63 -0.93 -22.16 5.22
N ASP A 64 -0.03 -21.59 6.01
CA ASP A 64 -0.35 -20.93 7.28
C ASP A 64 -0.51 -19.41 7.16
N ALA A 65 -0.60 -18.87 5.96
CA ALA A 65 -0.88 -17.45 5.79
C ALA A 65 -2.27 -17.09 6.35
N PRO A 66 -2.43 -15.93 6.99
CA PRO A 66 -3.74 -15.47 7.43
C PRO A 66 -4.74 -15.42 6.27
N ILE A 67 -5.96 -15.89 6.48
CA ILE A 67 -7.01 -15.92 5.43
C ILE A 67 -7.30 -14.53 4.92
N PHE A 68 -7.42 -13.55 5.82
CA PHE A 68 -7.64 -12.14 5.45
C PHE A 68 -6.50 -11.58 4.58
N GLY A 69 -5.31 -12.16 4.65
CA GLY A 69 -4.15 -11.76 3.84
C GLY A 69 -4.39 -11.87 2.34
N THR A 70 -5.31 -12.71 1.91
CA THR A 70 -5.70 -12.83 0.50
C THR A 70 -6.29 -11.51 -0.01
N ASP A 71 -7.25 -10.95 0.71
CA ASP A 71 -7.86 -9.67 0.36
C ASP A 71 -6.88 -8.50 0.56
N VAL A 72 -6.20 -8.47 1.70
CA VAL A 72 -5.23 -7.41 2.02
C VAL A 72 -4.11 -7.35 0.99
N SER A 73 -3.59 -8.49 0.52
CA SER A 73 -2.53 -8.51 -0.51
C SER A 73 -3.01 -7.92 -1.83
N LEU A 74 -4.26 -8.18 -2.22
CA LEU A 74 -4.88 -7.59 -3.40
C LEU A 74 -5.05 -6.08 -3.28
N GLN A 75 -5.56 -5.59 -2.16
CA GLN A 75 -5.71 -4.16 -1.93
C GLN A 75 -4.36 -3.44 -1.98
N LYS A 76 -3.33 -4.02 -1.38
CA LYS A 76 -1.97 -3.48 -1.45
C LYS A 76 -1.40 -3.48 -2.86
N ALA A 77 -1.61 -4.55 -3.63
CA ALA A 77 -1.18 -4.62 -5.03
C ALA A 77 -1.87 -3.54 -5.87
N ARG A 78 -3.18 -3.34 -5.70
CA ARG A 78 -3.95 -2.28 -6.37
C ARG A 78 -3.47 -0.89 -5.99
N THR A 79 -3.21 -0.64 -4.72
CA THR A 79 -2.65 0.63 -4.25
C THR A 79 -1.29 0.90 -4.88
N ALA A 80 -0.40 -0.08 -4.87
CA ALA A 80 0.93 0.06 -5.48
C ALA A 80 0.84 0.30 -6.99
N SER A 81 -0.03 -0.42 -7.69
CA SER A 81 -0.28 -0.25 -9.14
C SER A 81 -0.81 1.15 -9.45
N PHE A 82 -1.81 1.63 -8.71
CA PHE A 82 -2.38 2.96 -8.91
C PHE A 82 -1.34 4.06 -8.75
N PHE A 83 -0.64 4.11 -7.61
CA PHE A 83 0.33 5.17 -7.34
C PHE A 83 1.61 5.09 -8.18
N SER A 84 1.85 3.96 -8.82
CA SER A 84 2.97 3.77 -9.78
C SER A 84 2.56 4.07 -11.23
N ASN A 85 1.30 4.41 -11.47
CA ASN A 85 0.77 4.63 -12.81
C ASN A 85 1.07 6.05 -13.32
N SER A 86 1.19 6.19 -14.63
CA SER A 86 1.44 7.48 -15.28
C SER A 86 0.30 8.48 -15.12
N VAL A 87 -0.92 8.02 -14.87
CA VAL A 87 -2.11 8.87 -14.69
C VAL A 87 -2.45 9.16 -13.22
N ALA A 88 -1.71 8.60 -12.25
CA ALA A 88 -2.04 8.73 -10.83
C ALA A 88 -2.19 10.20 -10.38
N ALA A 89 -1.24 11.05 -10.75
CA ALA A 89 -1.32 12.47 -10.40
C ALA A 89 -2.51 13.16 -11.05
N SER A 90 -2.81 12.88 -12.33
CA SER A 90 -3.94 13.50 -13.03
C SER A 90 -5.28 13.10 -12.44
N ASP A 91 -5.44 11.82 -12.09
CA ASP A 91 -6.67 11.29 -11.49
C ASP A 91 -6.92 11.90 -10.10
N LEU A 92 -5.86 11.98 -9.27
CA LEU A 92 -5.97 12.60 -7.94
C LEU A 92 -6.26 14.11 -8.02
N LEU A 93 -5.60 14.83 -8.95
CA LEU A 93 -5.84 16.25 -9.16
C LEU A 93 -7.22 16.54 -9.75
N GLY A 94 -7.78 15.62 -10.52
CA GLY A 94 -9.14 15.71 -11.07
C GLY A 94 -10.25 15.34 -10.08
N ASN A 95 -9.92 14.89 -8.88
CA ASN A 95 -10.90 14.54 -7.87
C ASN A 95 -11.62 15.81 -7.35
N PRO A 96 -12.94 15.80 -7.21
CA PRO A 96 -13.69 16.94 -6.68
C PRO A 96 -13.36 17.27 -5.21
N ASP A 97 -12.86 16.31 -4.45
CA ASP A 97 -12.38 16.52 -3.10
C ASP A 97 -10.99 17.16 -3.14
N THR A 98 -10.91 18.40 -2.67
CA THR A 98 -9.67 19.19 -2.65
C THR A 98 -8.60 18.58 -1.75
N ASP A 99 -8.97 17.81 -0.74
CA ASP A 99 -8.01 17.13 0.13
C ASP A 99 -7.30 15.98 -0.58
N VAL A 100 -8.03 15.25 -1.43
CA VAL A 100 -7.45 14.24 -2.32
C VAL A 100 -6.45 14.88 -3.30
N ALA A 101 -6.84 15.98 -3.94
CA ALA A 101 -5.96 16.71 -4.85
C ALA A 101 -4.69 17.24 -4.15
N ALA A 102 -4.82 17.72 -2.92
CA ALA A 102 -3.71 18.24 -2.12
C ALA A 102 -2.63 17.17 -1.82
N PHE A 103 -3.00 15.88 -1.80
CA PHE A 103 -2.05 14.80 -1.59
C PHE A 103 -0.92 14.80 -2.63
N VAL A 104 -1.20 15.09 -3.89
CA VAL A 104 -0.20 15.16 -4.97
C VAL A 104 0.87 16.22 -4.66
N GLY A 105 0.45 17.40 -4.24
CA GLY A 105 1.37 18.49 -3.87
C GLY A 105 2.27 18.11 -2.69
N ARG A 106 1.74 17.42 -1.69
CA ARG A 106 2.48 16.96 -0.51
C ARG A 106 3.54 15.93 -0.88
N VAL A 107 3.18 14.94 -1.71
CA VAL A 107 4.13 13.92 -2.20
C VAL A 107 5.24 14.58 -3.00
N ARG A 108 4.91 15.48 -3.92
CA ARG A 108 5.90 16.22 -4.73
C ARG A 108 6.85 17.04 -3.88
N THR A 109 6.33 17.73 -2.88
CA THR A 109 7.14 18.49 -1.94
C THR A 109 8.06 17.59 -1.13
N PHE A 110 7.55 16.49 -0.59
CA PHE A 110 8.35 15.55 0.21
C PHE A 110 9.47 14.90 -0.60
N LEU A 111 9.18 14.48 -1.83
CA LEU A 111 10.16 13.84 -2.72
C LEU A 111 11.09 14.87 -3.41
N ASN A 112 10.79 16.16 -3.30
CA ASN A 112 11.42 17.23 -4.10
C ASN A 112 11.43 16.89 -5.59
N ASP A 113 10.32 16.32 -6.08
CA ASP A 113 10.13 15.90 -7.46
C ASP A 113 8.77 16.42 -7.97
N PRO A 114 8.76 17.43 -8.87
CA PRO A 114 7.51 17.96 -9.43
C PRO A 114 6.78 16.97 -10.33
N ASN A 115 7.46 15.90 -10.78
CA ASN A 115 6.89 14.85 -11.62
C ASN A 115 6.51 13.58 -10.84
N ALA A 116 6.55 13.62 -9.53
CA ALA A 116 6.10 12.47 -8.73
C ALA A 116 4.65 12.06 -9.08
N LEU A 117 4.36 10.77 -9.00
CA LEU A 117 3.07 10.17 -9.34
C LEU A 117 2.71 10.26 -10.85
N THR A 118 3.71 10.20 -11.72
CA THR A 118 3.53 10.16 -13.19
C THR A 118 4.11 8.88 -13.83
N GLY A 119 4.29 7.82 -13.05
CA GLY A 119 4.79 6.53 -13.54
C GLY A 119 6.31 6.46 -13.77
N THR A 120 7.05 7.50 -13.42
CA THR A 120 8.52 7.53 -13.57
C THR A 120 9.24 6.66 -12.54
N VAL A 121 8.59 6.40 -11.39
CA VAL A 121 9.09 5.55 -10.31
C VAL A 121 7.97 4.69 -9.75
N ALA A 122 8.31 3.47 -9.33
CA ALA A 122 7.38 2.60 -8.62
C ALA A 122 7.13 3.12 -7.20
N PHE A 123 5.89 3.11 -6.78
CA PHE A 123 5.46 3.54 -5.45
C PHE A 123 5.18 2.33 -4.57
N ALA A 124 5.95 2.12 -3.53
CA ALA A 124 5.74 1.01 -2.61
C ALA A 124 4.70 1.39 -1.54
N ASP A 125 3.65 0.58 -1.42
CA ASP A 125 2.60 0.75 -0.41
C ASP A 125 3.17 0.88 1.02
N ARG A 126 4.14 0.05 1.36
CA ARG A 126 4.77 0.08 2.69
C ARG A 126 5.47 1.40 3.00
N SER A 127 6.15 1.98 2.03
CA SER A 127 6.82 3.27 2.20
C SER A 127 5.81 4.38 2.47
N GLY A 128 4.74 4.44 1.66
CA GLY A 128 3.64 5.38 1.87
C GLY A 128 3.02 5.25 3.26
N GLY A 129 2.76 4.02 3.71
CA GLY A 129 2.24 3.73 5.05
C GLY A 129 3.15 4.21 6.17
N ASN A 130 4.46 3.99 6.07
CA ASN A 130 5.41 4.47 7.05
C ASN A 130 5.48 6.00 7.11
N LEU A 131 5.54 6.66 5.96
CA LEU A 131 5.57 8.13 5.85
C LEU A 131 4.29 8.79 6.37
N SER A 132 3.19 8.06 6.40
CA SER A 132 1.87 8.53 6.84
C SER A 132 1.58 8.26 8.31
N ARG A 133 2.49 7.65 9.05
CA ARG A 133 2.28 7.35 10.46
C ARG A 133 2.18 8.62 11.32
N PRO A 134 1.32 8.61 12.33
CA PRO A 134 1.23 9.72 13.29
C PRO A 134 2.57 10.03 13.95
N TYR A 135 3.39 9.01 14.22
CA TYR A 135 4.74 9.16 14.79
C TYR A 135 5.71 8.32 13.96
N PHE A 136 6.55 9.01 13.23
CA PHE A 136 7.46 8.40 12.26
C PHE A 136 8.85 8.11 12.89
N PRO A 137 9.50 7.01 12.51
CA PRO A 137 9.04 5.94 11.61
C PRO A 137 8.25 4.84 12.32
N ASP A 138 8.38 4.69 13.64
CA ASP A 138 7.99 3.48 14.36
C ASP A 138 6.66 3.60 15.10
N GLY A 139 6.02 4.76 15.07
CA GLY A 139 4.80 5.05 15.80
C GLY A 139 5.02 5.28 17.31
N GLU A 140 6.22 5.58 17.74
CA GLU A 140 6.54 5.90 19.13
C GLU A 140 6.06 7.30 19.52
N LEU A 141 5.44 7.40 20.69
CA LEU A 141 5.08 8.69 21.30
C LEU A 141 6.33 9.57 21.47
N GLY A 142 6.16 10.86 21.17
CA GLY A 142 7.24 11.85 21.25
C GLY A 142 8.10 11.97 19.99
N ARG A 143 7.84 11.15 18.97
CA ARG A 143 8.44 11.35 17.65
C ARG A 143 7.60 12.32 16.82
N PRO A 144 8.18 13.02 15.83
CA PRO A 144 7.39 13.84 14.91
C PRO A 144 6.45 12.98 14.07
N HIS A 145 5.39 13.60 13.58
CA HIS A 145 4.52 12.95 12.59
C HIS A 145 5.28 12.66 11.28
N GLY A 146 4.88 11.58 10.61
CA GLY A 146 5.41 11.30 9.28
C GLY A 146 5.06 12.43 8.29
N PRO A 147 5.90 12.67 7.27
CA PRO A 147 5.74 13.81 6.36
C PRO A 147 4.45 13.78 5.54
N LEU A 148 3.82 12.62 5.37
CA LEU A 148 2.51 12.45 4.72
C LEU A 148 1.38 12.19 5.73
N SER A 149 1.63 12.30 7.04
CA SER A 149 0.61 12.13 8.08
C SER A 149 -0.46 13.22 7.99
N ARG A 150 -1.70 12.82 8.25
CA ARG A 150 -2.87 13.70 8.29
C ARG A 150 -3.75 13.37 9.49
N PRO A 151 -4.61 14.30 9.94
CA PRO A 151 -5.73 13.99 10.82
C PRO A 151 -6.56 12.82 10.29
N ILE A 152 -7.23 12.09 11.18
CA ILE A 152 -7.94 10.87 10.81
C ILE A 152 -9.14 11.12 9.89
N GLU A 153 -9.73 12.29 9.97
CA GLU A 153 -10.82 12.76 9.13
C GLU A 153 -10.39 13.15 7.70
N ASP A 154 -9.11 13.39 7.50
CA ASP A 154 -8.56 13.81 6.22
C ASP A 154 -8.17 12.60 5.35
N PHE A 155 -8.23 12.79 4.04
CA PHE A 155 -7.80 11.75 3.09
C PHE A 155 -6.31 11.41 3.25
N ASN A 156 -6.03 10.12 3.46
CA ASN A 156 -4.71 9.57 3.37
C ASN A 156 -4.78 8.11 2.90
N PRO A 157 -4.33 7.79 1.67
CA PRO A 157 -4.47 6.46 1.09
C PRO A 157 -3.64 5.39 1.80
N PHE A 158 -2.68 5.77 2.63
CA PHE A 158 -1.75 4.83 3.29
C PHE A 158 -1.95 4.70 4.80
N ALA A 159 -2.73 5.56 5.42
CA ALA A 159 -2.90 5.57 6.87
C ALA A 159 -4.30 6.03 7.29
N THR A 160 -5.32 5.52 6.63
CA THR A 160 -6.71 5.76 6.98
C THR A 160 -7.22 4.76 8.01
N GLY A 161 -8.20 5.16 8.80
CA GLY A 161 -8.92 4.28 9.71
C GLY A 161 -8.00 3.59 10.73
N LEU A 162 -8.11 2.28 10.83
CA LEU A 162 -7.42 1.48 11.84
C LEU A 162 -5.89 1.60 11.78
N GLN A 163 -5.30 1.79 10.61
CA GLN A 163 -3.84 1.97 10.51
C GLN A 163 -3.34 3.24 11.21
N ALA A 164 -4.10 4.33 11.11
CA ALA A 164 -3.79 5.56 11.84
C ALA A 164 -4.02 5.40 13.36
N ALA A 165 -4.90 4.51 13.75
CA ALA A 165 -5.30 4.26 15.13
C ALA A 165 -4.47 3.17 15.85
N LEU A 166 -3.45 2.57 15.22
CA LEU A 166 -2.62 1.53 15.85
C LEU A 166 -1.85 2.00 17.08
N ILE A 167 -1.86 3.28 17.36
CA ILE A 167 -1.26 3.89 18.54
C ILE A 167 -2.39 4.25 19.51
N PHE A 168 -2.27 3.80 20.76
CA PHE A 168 -3.32 3.98 21.78
C PHE A 168 -3.91 5.40 21.87
N PRO A 169 -3.14 6.50 21.80
CA PRO A 169 -3.71 7.84 21.84
C PRO A 169 -4.66 8.15 20.67
N ASN A 170 -4.48 7.50 19.52
CA ASN A 170 -5.33 7.72 18.35
C ASN A 170 -6.54 6.79 18.29
N LEU A 171 -6.57 5.74 19.12
CA LEU A 171 -7.65 4.77 19.12
C LEU A 171 -8.99 5.41 19.47
N GLY A 172 -9.00 6.31 20.48
CA GLY A 172 -10.20 7.06 20.87
C GLY A 172 -10.73 7.93 19.73
N GLN A 173 -9.87 8.65 19.05
CA GLN A 173 -10.22 9.47 17.89
C GLN A 173 -10.77 8.62 16.75
N HIS A 174 -10.12 7.49 16.45
CA HIS A 174 -10.61 6.58 15.43
C HIS A 174 -11.99 6.02 15.77
N LEU A 175 -12.22 5.59 17.01
CA LEU A 175 -13.51 5.10 17.45
C LEU A 175 -14.60 6.19 17.37
N ALA A 176 -14.31 7.41 17.79
CA ALA A 176 -15.22 8.53 17.67
C ALA A 176 -15.58 8.80 16.20
N PHE A 177 -14.60 8.81 15.30
CA PHE A 177 -14.78 9.01 13.86
C PHE A 177 -15.68 7.92 13.24
N VAL A 178 -15.41 6.63 13.48
CA VAL A 178 -16.18 5.54 12.86
C VAL A 178 -17.57 5.34 13.46
N THR A 179 -17.80 5.84 14.69
CA THR A 179 -19.11 5.79 15.34
C THR A 179 -19.94 7.05 15.10
N GLY A 180 -19.37 8.06 14.45
CA GLY A 180 -20.02 9.36 14.26
C GLY A 180 -20.23 10.15 15.57
N ALA A 181 -19.42 9.86 16.59
CA ALA A 181 -19.47 10.51 17.90
C ALA A 181 -18.49 11.70 18.01
N ALA A 182 -17.87 12.10 16.90
CA ALA A 182 -16.92 13.22 16.85
C ALA A 182 -17.63 14.53 16.50
#